data_374b5de64c38e6a7e5cd57a05ad6a39f
#
_entry.id   374b5de64c38e6a7e5cd57a05ad6a39f
#
_cell.length_a   1.000
_cell.length_b   1.000
_cell.length_c   1.000
_cell.angle_alpha   90.00
_cell.angle_beta   90.00
_cell.angle_gamma   90.00
#
_symmetry.space_group_name_H-M   'P 1'
#
loop_
_entity.id
_entity.type
_entity.pdbx_description
1 polymer ?
#
loop_
_entity_poly.entity_id
_entity_poly.type
_entity_poly.pdbx_seq_one_letter_code
_entity_poly.pdbx_strand_id
1 'polypeptide(L)'
;MLGCERSGKYKKYRTNLEVTITDTRKCDCPFRLRGKPTKGAEGWVLKVVYGLHNHELANTLVGHPYAGRLRPDKHALVVDMTKSRVKPKNILLTLKEKNEDNVMTLKQLYNTRYTYNRSVRGSRTEMQQLMMLLEHDKYIHWHRVW
;
A
#
# COMPACT_ATOMS: atom_id res chain seq x y z
N MET A 1 -18.54 -1.02 -9.85
CA MET A 1 -17.99 -0.88 -11.21
C MET A 1 -16.50 -1.10 -11.12
N LEU A 2 -15.93 -1.92 -11.99
CA LEU A 2 -14.51 -2.20 -12.08
C LEU A 2 -13.98 -1.55 -13.36
N GLY A 3 -12.82 -0.91 -13.30
CA GLY A 3 -12.18 -0.27 -14.44
C GLY A 3 -10.69 -0.58 -14.50
N CYS A 4 -10.04 -0.29 -15.61
CA CYS A 4 -8.61 -0.39 -15.74
C CYS A 4 -7.92 0.60 -14.76
N GLU A 5 -6.77 0.23 -14.20
CA GLU A 5 -5.98 1.15 -13.36
C GLU A 5 -5.50 2.40 -14.12
N ARG A 6 -5.36 2.28 -15.45
CA ARG A 6 -5.00 3.39 -16.34
C ARG A 6 -6.20 4.23 -16.78
N SER A 7 -7.41 3.96 -16.24
CA SER A 7 -8.60 4.77 -16.50
C SER A 7 -8.51 6.15 -15.84
N GLY A 8 -9.24 7.10 -16.42
CA GLY A 8 -9.28 8.48 -15.94
C GLY A 8 -8.12 9.33 -16.41
N LYS A 9 -8.34 10.64 -16.37
CA LYS A 9 -7.40 11.64 -16.88
C LYS A 9 -6.39 12.01 -15.80
N TYR A 10 -5.16 12.31 -16.22
CA TYR A 10 -4.17 12.91 -15.34
C TYR A 10 -4.62 14.31 -14.92
N LYS A 11 -4.73 14.54 -13.63
CA LYS A 11 -4.95 15.88 -13.07
C LYS A 11 -3.59 16.49 -12.73
N LYS A 12 -3.15 17.50 -13.49
CA LYS A 12 -1.98 18.28 -13.13
C LYS A 12 -2.24 18.98 -11.80
N TYR A 13 -1.48 18.64 -10.78
CA TYR A 13 -1.48 19.40 -9.52
C TYR A 13 -0.69 20.69 -9.78
N ARG A 14 -1.39 21.84 -9.76
CA ARG A 14 -0.73 23.14 -9.77
C ARG A 14 -0.32 23.46 -8.33
N THR A 15 0.92 23.20 -7.98
CA THR A 15 1.57 23.92 -6.89
C THR A 15 2.24 25.14 -7.51
N ASN A 16 2.21 26.29 -6.83
CA ASN A 16 2.84 27.56 -7.27
C ASN A 16 4.39 27.50 -7.36
N LEU A 17 4.97 26.37 -7.13
CA LEU A 17 6.38 26.04 -7.24
C LEU A 17 6.53 25.06 -8.39
N GLU A 18 7.44 25.35 -9.30
CA GLU A 18 7.86 24.65 -10.51
C GLU A 18 7.16 23.30 -10.80
N VAL A 19 6.62 23.18 -12.02
CA VAL A 19 5.89 22.01 -12.51
C VAL A 19 6.78 20.76 -12.41
N THR A 20 6.75 20.07 -11.30
CA THR A 20 7.26 18.70 -11.23
C THR A 20 6.32 17.81 -12.05
N ILE A 21 6.77 17.46 -13.25
CA ILE A 21 6.09 16.50 -14.12
C ILE A 21 6.21 15.15 -13.42
N THR A 22 5.18 14.76 -12.67
CA THR A 22 5.10 13.41 -12.12
C THR A 22 4.55 12.49 -13.20
N ASP A 23 5.32 11.48 -13.58
CA ASP A 23 4.86 10.43 -14.48
C ASP A 23 3.62 9.73 -13.95
N THR A 24 2.60 9.64 -14.80
CA THR A 24 1.37 8.90 -14.48
C THR A 24 1.12 7.83 -15.51
N ARG A 25 0.64 6.67 -15.05
CA ARG A 25 0.22 5.58 -15.93
C ARG A 25 -1.17 5.81 -16.53
N LYS A 26 -1.91 6.87 -16.12
CA LYS A 26 -3.27 7.14 -16.60
C LYS A 26 -3.26 7.59 -18.06
N CYS A 27 -4.02 6.89 -18.89
CA CYS A 27 -4.18 7.15 -20.32
C CYS A 27 -5.64 7.23 -20.74
N ASP A 28 -6.55 7.48 -19.79
CA ASP A 28 -8.01 7.53 -20.01
C ASP A 28 -8.55 6.23 -20.62
N CYS A 29 -8.06 5.09 -20.15
CA CYS A 29 -8.45 3.78 -20.64
C CYS A 29 -9.98 3.57 -20.47
N PRO A 30 -10.72 3.23 -21.55
CA PRO A 30 -12.17 3.09 -21.50
C PRO A 30 -12.64 1.75 -20.90
N PHE A 31 -11.76 0.78 -20.70
CA PHE A 31 -12.12 -0.56 -20.21
C PHE A 31 -12.92 -0.50 -18.90
N ARG A 32 -14.12 -1.09 -18.92
CA ARG A 32 -15.05 -1.10 -17.78
C ARG A 32 -15.86 -2.38 -17.70
N LEU A 33 -15.98 -2.90 -16.46
CA LEU A 33 -16.86 -3.99 -16.10
C LEU A 33 -17.87 -3.54 -15.04
N ARG A 34 -19.06 -4.12 -15.06
CA ARG A 34 -20.07 -3.95 -14.01
C ARG A 34 -20.34 -5.30 -13.36
N GLY A 35 -20.08 -5.41 -12.05
CA GLY A 35 -20.50 -6.54 -11.23
C GLY A 35 -21.85 -6.28 -10.59
N LYS A 36 -22.71 -7.29 -10.54
CA LYS A 36 -23.93 -7.32 -9.74
C LYS A 36 -23.99 -8.64 -8.99
N PRO A 37 -24.39 -8.65 -7.70
CA PRO A 37 -24.64 -9.90 -7.00
C PRO A 37 -25.82 -10.64 -7.65
N THR A 38 -25.74 -11.95 -7.69
CA THR A 38 -26.82 -12.81 -8.19
C THR A 38 -27.93 -12.90 -7.15
N LYS A 39 -29.17 -12.64 -7.54
CA LYS A 39 -30.32 -12.81 -6.63
C LYS A 39 -30.56 -14.29 -6.37
N GLY A 40 -30.49 -14.70 -5.11
CA GLY A 40 -30.81 -16.08 -4.69
C GLY A 40 -29.70 -17.12 -4.85
N ALA A 41 -28.47 -16.74 -5.19
CA ALA A 41 -27.30 -17.63 -5.25
C ALA A 41 -26.05 -16.89 -4.78
N GLU A 42 -25.08 -17.62 -4.22
CA GLU A 42 -23.76 -17.09 -3.93
C GLU A 42 -23.00 -16.87 -5.25
N GLY A 43 -22.82 -15.62 -5.66
CA GLY A 43 -22.06 -15.31 -6.85
C GLY A 43 -22.25 -13.90 -7.38
N TRP A 44 -21.52 -13.58 -8.44
CA TRP A 44 -21.55 -12.29 -9.11
C TRP A 44 -21.69 -12.47 -10.61
N VAL A 45 -22.60 -11.70 -11.21
CA VAL A 45 -22.69 -11.57 -12.68
C VAL A 45 -21.81 -10.40 -13.11
N LEU A 46 -20.86 -10.67 -13.99
CA LEU A 46 -19.99 -9.65 -14.59
C LEU A 46 -20.52 -9.30 -15.99
N LYS A 47 -20.84 -8.03 -16.18
CA LYS A 47 -21.17 -7.47 -17.49
C LYS A 47 -20.04 -6.62 -18.00
N VAL A 48 -19.55 -6.92 -19.20
CA VAL A 48 -18.59 -6.07 -19.91
C VAL A 48 -19.35 -4.83 -20.42
N VAL A 49 -18.97 -3.65 -19.97
CA VAL A 49 -19.52 -2.36 -20.44
C VAL A 49 -18.69 -1.87 -21.62
N TYR A 50 -17.38 -1.96 -21.53
CA TYR A 50 -16.44 -1.71 -22.60
C TYR A 50 -15.25 -2.64 -22.45
N GLY A 51 -14.98 -3.49 -23.45
CA GLY A 51 -14.04 -4.60 -23.35
C GLY A 51 -12.64 -4.34 -23.90
N LEU A 52 -12.41 -3.18 -24.53
CA LEU A 52 -11.12 -2.88 -25.15
C LEU A 52 -10.29 -1.93 -24.30
N HIS A 53 -8.98 -2.16 -24.29
CA HIS A 53 -7.98 -1.24 -23.77
C HIS A 53 -7.43 -0.37 -24.90
N ASN A 54 -7.07 0.88 -24.61
CA ASN A 54 -6.38 1.78 -25.54
C ASN A 54 -4.86 1.80 -25.31
N HIS A 55 -4.33 0.82 -24.61
CA HIS A 55 -2.92 0.65 -24.31
C HIS A 55 -2.56 -0.83 -24.28
N GLU A 56 -1.29 -1.13 -24.41
CA GLU A 56 -0.77 -2.47 -24.23
C GLU A 56 -0.91 -2.96 -22.78
N LEU A 57 -1.10 -4.27 -22.61
CA LEU A 57 -1.09 -4.88 -21.28
C LEU A 57 0.34 -4.86 -20.73
N ALA A 58 0.47 -4.65 -19.44
CA ALA A 58 1.77 -4.65 -18.80
C ALA A 58 2.32 -6.08 -18.73
N ASN A 59 3.56 -6.29 -19.19
CA ASN A 59 4.25 -7.58 -19.12
C ASN A 59 4.59 -7.96 -17.66
N THR A 60 4.63 -7.00 -16.74
CA THR A 60 4.93 -7.24 -15.33
C THR A 60 3.93 -6.52 -14.43
N LEU A 61 3.64 -7.13 -13.28
CA LEU A 61 2.77 -6.55 -12.27
C LEU A 61 3.54 -5.76 -11.19
N VAL A 62 4.84 -5.51 -11.41
CA VAL A 62 5.66 -4.73 -10.46
C VAL A 62 5.09 -3.34 -10.28
N GLY A 63 4.86 -2.95 -9.03
CA GLY A 63 4.25 -1.67 -8.67
C GLY A 63 2.72 -1.62 -8.82
N HIS A 64 2.08 -2.70 -9.27
CA HIS A 64 0.63 -2.76 -9.30
C HIS A 64 0.07 -2.82 -7.87
N PRO A 65 -0.84 -1.91 -7.47
CA PRO A 65 -1.29 -1.80 -6.08
C PRO A 65 -1.94 -3.07 -5.54
N TYR A 66 -2.71 -3.77 -6.36
CA TYR A 66 -3.40 -4.99 -5.98
C TYR A 66 -2.45 -6.20 -5.93
N ALA A 67 -1.62 -6.39 -6.96
CA ALA A 67 -0.69 -7.51 -7.05
C ALA A 67 0.39 -7.45 -5.95
N GLY A 68 0.80 -6.24 -5.55
CA GLY A 68 1.77 -6.04 -4.47
C GLY A 68 1.18 -6.12 -3.07
N ARG A 69 -0.12 -6.45 -2.90
CA ARG A 69 -0.72 -6.62 -1.56
C ARG A 69 -0.14 -7.83 -0.86
N LEU A 70 0.12 -7.66 0.42
CA LEU A 70 0.53 -8.75 1.28
C LEU A 70 -0.66 -9.66 1.61
N ARG A 71 -0.44 -10.96 1.46
CA ARG A 71 -1.32 -11.97 2.06
C ARG A 71 -1.16 -11.95 3.58
N PRO A 72 -2.14 -12.45 4.36
CA PRO A 72 -2.09 -12.40 5.82
C PRO A 72 -0.81 -13.01 6.43
N ASP A 73 -0.34 -14.14 5.91
CA ASP A 73 0.89 -14.81 6.31
C ASP A 73 2.14 -13.92 6.13
N LYS A 74 2.24 -13.28 4.97
CA LYS A 74 3.35 -12.36 4.67
C LYS A 74 3.23 -11.06 5.46
N HIS A 75 2.01 -10.60 5.74
CA HIS A 75 1.78 -9.44 6.60
C HIS A 75 2.28 -9.70 8.02
N ALA A 76 2.00 -10.88 8.60
CA ALA A 76 2.50 -11.28 9.91
C ALA A 76 4.03 -11.26 9.94
N LEU A 77 4.70 -11.84 8.93
CA LEU A 77 6.15 -11.80 8.81
C LEU A 77 6.72 -10.37 8.78
N VAL A 78 6.09 -9.47 7.99
CA VAL A 78 6.52 -8.06 7.95
C VAL A 78 6.38 -7.38 9.31
N VAL A 79 5.31 -7.68 10.04
CA VAL A 79 5.09 -7.15 11.39
C VAL A 79 6.17 -7.66 12.35
N ASP A 80 6.47 -8.94 12.34
CA ASP A 80 7.47 -9.53 13.25
C ASP A 80 8.88 -9.00 12.96
N MET A 81 9.27 -8.91 11.69
CA MET A 81 10.54 -8.30 11.30
C MET A 81 10.57 -6.79 11.60
N THR A 82 9.42 -6.11 11.61
CA THR A 82 9.33 -4.70 11.99
C THR A 82 9.53 -4.53 13.50
N LYS A 83 8.94 -5.39 14.33
CA LYS A 83 9.17 -5.45 15.78
C LYS A 83 10.65 -5.66 16.09
N SER A 84 11.29 -6.55 15.35
CA SER A 84 12.73 -6.85 15.46
C SER A 84 13.64 -5.76 14.86
N ARG A 85 13.07 -4.61 14.47
CA ARG A 85 13.79 -3.44 13.91
C ARG A 85 14.61 -3.74 12.65
N VAL A 86 14.25 -4.78 11.90
CA VAL A 86 14.91 -5.13 10.62
C VAL A 86 14.73 -4.00 9.61
N LYS A 87 15.79 -3.68 8.86
CA LYS A 87 15.76 -2.65 7.83
C LYS A 87 14.74 -3.01 6.72
N PRO A 88 13.95 -2.06 6.20
CA PRO A 88 12.93 -2.33 5.17
C PRO A 88 13.47 -3.04 3.94
N LYS A 89 14.66 -2.69 3.48
CA LYS A 89 15.31 -3.38 2.34
C LYS A 89 15.50 -4.87 2.59
N ASN A 90 15.93 -5.25 3.80
CA ASN A 90 16.15 -6.65 4.16
C ASN A 90 14.81 -7.40 4.26
N ILE A 91 13.77 -6.77 4.81
CA ILE A 91 12.42 -7.36 4.82
C ILE A 91 11.95 -7.64 3.39
N LEU A 92 12.12 -6.67 2.48
CA LEU A 92 11.71 -6.84 1.09
C LEU A 92 12.50 -7.96 0.40
N LEU A 93 13.81 -8.06 0.67
CA LEU A 93 14.66 -9.13 0.15
C LEU A 93 14.16 -10.50 0.62
N THR A 94 13.95 -10.68 1.92
CA THR A 94 13.41 -11.93 2.49
C THR A 94 12.06 -12.31 1.89
N LEU A 95 11.18 -11.33 1.65
CA LEU A 95 9.89 -11.59 1.01
C LEU A 95 10.03 -12.05 -0.45
N LYS A 96 11.01 -11.53 -1.17
CA LYS A 96 11.32 -11.93 -2.56
C LYS A 96 11.99 -13.31 -2.61
N GLU A 97 12.91 -13.60 -1.71
CA GLU A 97 13.56 -14.91 -1.59
C GLU A 97 12.55 -16.02 -1.29
N LYS A 98 11.57 -15.73 -0.42
CA LYS A 98 10.50 -16.70 -0.11
C LYS A 98 9.46 -16.85 -1.23
N ASN A 99 9.36 -15.89 -2.13
CA ASN A 99 8.45 -15.94 -3.26
C ASN A 99 8.97 -15.04 -4.39
N GLU A 100 9.49 -15.66 -5.42
CA GLU A 100 10.03 -14.99 -6.62
C GLU A 100 8.98 -14.12 -7.34
N ASP A 101 7.71 -14.53 -7.31
CA ASP A 101 6.59 -13.77 -7.90
C ASP A 101 6.17 -12.56 -7.06
N ASN A 102 6.92 -12.22 -6.01
CA ASN A 102 6.59 -11.10 -5.16
C ASN A 102 6.89 -9.76 -5.86
N VAL A 103 5.84 -9.12 -6.34
CA VAL A 103 5.89 -7.81 -7.03
C VAL A 103 5.77 -6.61 -6.08
N MET A 104 5.88 -6.85 -4.77
CA MET A 104 5.82 -5.79 -3.76
C MET A 104 6.94 -4.78 -3.93
N THR A 105 6.63 -3.51 -3.79
CA THR A 105 7.59 -2.41 -3.82
C THR A 105 7.99 -1.99 -2.41
N LEU A 106 9.14 -1.33 -2.29
CA LEU A 106 9.60 -0.76 -1.03
C LEU A 106 8.59 0.25 -0.46
N LYS A 107 7.93 1.03 -1.33
CA LYS A 107 6.87 1.98 -0.93
C LYS A 107 5.69 1.28 -0.26
N GLN A 108 5.23 0.16 -0.81
CA GLN A 108 4.14 -0.63 -0.21
C GLN A 108 4.55 -1.19 1.16
N LEU A 109 5.81 -1.63 1.29
CA LEU A 109 6.36 -2.08 2.56
C LEU A 109 6.39 -0.96 3.61
N TYR A 110 6.84 0.24 3.24
CA TYR A 110 6.80 1.41 4.14
C TYR A 110 5.38 1.73 4.58
N ASN A 111 4.40 1.68 3.66
CA ASN A 111 3.00 1.91 4.01
C ASN A 111 2.47 0.87 5.00
N THR A 112 2.82 -0.40 4.83
CA THR A 112 2.44 -1.49 5.76
C THR A 112 3.04 -1.25 7.15
N ARG A 113 4.32 -0.91 7.22
CA ARG A 113 5.00 -0.57 8.49
C ARG A 113 4.38 0.65 9.15
N TYR A 114 4.09 1.69 8.38
CA TYR A 114 3.44 2.89 8.89
C TYR A 114 2.08 2.57 9.51
N THR A 115 1.24 1.79 8.82
CA THR A 115 -0.06 1.36 9.31
C THR A 115 0.06 0.56 10.60
N TYR A 116 1.00 -0.37 10.67
CA TYR A 116 1.29 -1.13 11.88
C TYR A 116 1.75 -0.22 13.04
N ASN A 117 2.74 0.63 12.82
CA ASN A 117 3.24 1.54 13.85
C ASN A 117 2.14 2.50 14.35
N ARG A 118 1.29 2.97 13.44
CA ARG A 118 0.13 3.80 13.79
C ARG A 118 -0.88 3.03 14.65
N SER A 119 -1.13 1.76 14.37
CA SER A 119 -2.04 0.93 15.18
C SER A 119 -1.49 0.71 16.61
N VAL A 120 -0.17 0.50 16.74
CA VAL A 120 0.50 0.38 18.05
C VAL A 120 0.49 1.69 18.82
N ARG A 121 0.70 2.82 18.13
CA ARG A 121 0.68 4.15 18.75
C ARG A 121 -0.74 4.56 19.19
N GLY A 122 -1.77 4.20 18.42
CA GLY A 122 -3.15 4.61 18.66
C GLY A 122 -3.32 6.12 18.52
N SER A 123 -3.99 6.75 19.49
CA SER A 123 -4.24 8.20 19.53
C SER A 123 -3.08 9.01 20.13
N ARG A 124 -2.03 8.35 20.63
CA ARG A 124 -0.89 9.02 21.25
C ARG A 124 -0.10 9.84 20.23
N THR A 125 0.43 10.98 20.68
CA THR A 125 1.44 11.75 19.94
C THR A 125 2.77 10.95 19.91
N GLU A 126 3.70 11.35 19.05
CA GLU A 126 5.03 10.71 18.99
C GLU A 126 5.80 10.85 20.31
N MET A 127 5.68 12.01 20.97
CA MET A 127 6.29 12.26 22.27
C MET A 127 5.66 11.39 23.36
N GLN A 128 4.35 11.28 23.42
CA GLN A 128 3.66 10.41 24.37
C GLN A 128 4.02 8.93 24.16
N GLN A 129 4.19 8.52 22.90
CA GLN A 129 4.64 7.17 22.60
C GLN A 129 6.10 6.93 23.05
N LEU A 130 6.99 7.92 22.85
CA LEU A 130 8.37 7.85 23.32
C LEU A 130 8.42 7.73 24.84
N MET A 131 7.68 8.59 25.56
CA MET A 131 7.64 8.56 27.03
C MET A 131 7.18 7.20 27.55
N MET A 132 6.09 6.67 26.97
CA MET A 132 5.60 5.33 27.31
C MET A 132 6.66 4.23 27.09
N LEU A 133 7.42 4.29 26.00
CA LEU A 133 8.47 3.33 25.71
C LEU A 133 9.65 3.46 26.70
N LEU A 134 10.04 4.68 27.06
CA LEU A 134 11.07 4.93 28.06
C LEU A 134 10.69 4.39 29.43
N GLU A 135 9.44 4.58 29.85
CA GLU A 135 8.90 4.03 31.08
C GLU A 135 8.85 2.51 31.06
N HIS A 136 8.31 1.92 29.98
CA HIS A 136 8.21 0.47 29.81
C HIS A 136 9.58 -0.21 29.85
N ASP A 137 10.57 0.36 29.17
CA ASP A 137 11.92 -0.18 29.06
C ASP A 137 12.82 0.25 30.25
N LYS A 138 12.22 0.93 31.25
CA LYS A 138 12.86 1.40 32.49
C LYS A 138 14.07 2.32 32.26
N TYR A 139 14.03 3.14 31.20
CA TYR A 139 15.04 4.18 31.01
C TYR A 139 14.84 5.33 31.99
N ILE A 140 15.93 5.86 32.55
CA ILE A 140 15.90 7.09 33.34
C ILE A 140 15.71 8.26 32.37
N HIS A 141 14.63 9.05 32.58
CA HIS A 141 14.34 10.21 31.76
C HIS A 141 13.78 11.37 32.61
N TRP A 142 14.02 12.59 32.17
CA TRP A 142 13.46 13.80 32.77
C TRP A 142 12.76 14.63 31.69
N HIS A 143 11.64 15.19 32.05
CA HIS A 143 10.95 16.17 31.21
C HIS A 143 10.43 17.33 32.07
N ARG A 144 10.43 18.54 31.49
CA ARG A 144 9.79 19.70 32.11
C ARG A 144 8.35 19.75 31.64
N VAL A 145 7.44 19.92 32.59
CA VAL A 145 6.05 20.30 32.33
C VAL A 145 5.99 21.81 32.49
N TRP A 146 5.55 22.51 31.45
CA TRP A 146 5.37 23.97 31.46
C TRP A 146 3.92 24.27 31.75
#